data_f131142a4299779705f9122a1b58ae67
#
_entry.id   f131142a4299779705f9122a1b58ae67
#
_cell.length_a   1.000
_cell.length_b   1.000
_cell.length_c   1.000
_cell.angle_alpha   90.00
_cell.angle_beta   90.00
_cell.angle_gamma   90.00
#
_symmetry.space_group_name_H-M   'P 1'
#
loop_
_entity.id
_entity.type
_entity.pdbx_description
1 polymer ?
#
loop_
_entity_poly.entity_id
_entity_poly.type
_entity_poly.pdbx_seq_one_letter_code
_entity_poly.pdbx_strand_id
1 'polypeptide(L)'
;MDGATEGPGTLVATATKTPGSGPGPTWFERLFGFREGEWSATQARFALEGTTLLSLANGRRFAAGRFTQPCLSELRAACAQLPPGRLRCRHEVVGDVLELHGLAENAGAMFQVASQSNCLEFPGPSTVPEDGITGYAFDATQGPACSLAAAAGTVVRNYLVDLRGSRGQRRDRQVDTLAGLSELLGGGLFEVRNGYTFASGEQLDRLASRLRREERESLLGAVRIGLQSEVGVTFARRWVEMDRDQRVSQAFCTAVSCAYTDHPVDRWEPLATLVLDAAYEATLRAAALERASGRGSGTVWLTLLGDGAFGNRKEWIAAAIQRALSACEELDLDVRVAHFRALDPLVCSHVAQTRD
;
A
#
# COMPACT_ATOMS: atom_id res chain seq x y z
N MET A 1 -2.21 55.57 -6.93
CA MET A 1 -2.30 54.52 -7.95
C MET A 1 -1.88 53.23 -7.28
N ASP A 2 -2.91 52.52 -6.83
CA ASP A 2 -2.74 51.33 -6.02
C ASP A 2 -2.57 50.12 -6.96
N GLY A 3 -1.47 49.41 -6.81
CA GLY A 3 -1.21 48.14 -7.49
C GLY A 3 -1.26 46.99 -6.49
N ALA A 4 -2.43 46.40 -6.33
CA ALA A 4 -2.58 45.18 -5.53
C ALA A 4 -2.06 43.99 -6.34
N THR A 5 -1.06 43.29 -5.81
CA THR A 5 -0.59 42.00 -6.30
C THR A 5 -1.44 40.89 -5.70
N GLU A 6 -2.23 40.23 -6.54
CA GLU A 6 -2.96 39.01 -6.20
C GLU A 6 -1.99 37.84 -6.02
N GLY A 7 -2.04 37.22 -4.87
CA GLY A 7 -1.32 35.97 -4.58
C GLY A 7 -2.01 34.76 -5.22
N PRO A 8 -1.31 33.64 -5.45
CA PRO A 8 -1.86 32.46 -6.11
C PRO A 8 -2.92 31.79 -5.23
N GLY A 9 -4.15 31.77 -5.75
CA GLY A 9 -5.31 31.13 -5.12
C GLY A 9 -5.11 29.63 -4.95
N THR A 10 -5.24 29.18 -3.72
CA THR A 10 -5.31 27.78 -3.33
C THR A 10 -6.55 27.13 -3.96
N LEU A 11 -6.36 26.26 -4.93
CA LEU A 11 -7.42 25.42 -5.46
C LEU A 11 -7.79 24.36 -4.39
N VAL A 12 -8.74 24.72 -3.54
CA VAL A 12 -9.48 23.75 -2.72
C VAL A 12 -10.36 22.95 -3.69
N ALA A 13 -9.97 21.73 -3.99
CA ALA A 13 -10.80 20.80 -4.74
C ALA A 13 -12.04 20.47 -3.88
N THR A 14 -13.13 21.14 -4.16
CA THR A 14 -14.46 20.74 -3.67
C THR A 14 -14.82 19.42 -4.32
N ALA A 15 -14.84 18.36 -3.53
CA ALA A 15 -15.33 17.04 -3.94
C ALA A 15 -16.79 17.17 -4.35
N THR A 16 -17.02 17.29 -5.65
CA THR A 16 -18.35 17.19 -6.24
C THR A 16 -18.78 15.73 -6.25
N LYS A 17 -19.95 15.49 -5.69
CA LYS A 17 -20.67 14.20 -5.70
C LYS A 17 -20.60 13.51 -7.06
N THR A 18 -20.21 12.23 -6.98
CA THR A 18 -20.48 11.10 -7.86
C THR A 18 -20.89 11.40 -9.33
N PRO A 19 -20.00 11.17 -10.30
CA PRO A 19 -20.41 10.82 -11.65
C PRO A 19 -20.42 9.30 -11.79
N GLY A 20 -21.53 8.67 -11.50
CA GLY A 20 -21.74 7.24 -11.63
C GLY A 20 -23.05 6.88 -12.31
N SER A 21 -23.45 7.62 -13.35
CA SER A 21 -24.58 7.28 -14.21
C SER A 21 -24.24 7.42 -15.69
N GLY A 22 -23.18 6.75 -16.12
CA GLY A 22 -23.04 6.36 -17.52
C GLY A 22 -23.93 5.13 -17.80
N PRO A 23 -24.33 4.87 -19.06
CA PRO A 23 -25.32 3.84 -19.41
C PRO A 23 -24.82 2.40 -19.34
N GLY A 24 -23.84 2.08 -18.53
CA GLY A 24 -23.28 0.72 -18.41
C GLY A 24 -22.92 0.32 -16.98
N PRO A 25 -22.75 -1.00 -16.72
CA PRO A 25 -22.40 -1.50 -15.39
C PRO A 25 -20.95 -1.08 -15.03
N THR A 26 -20.72 -0.74 -13.75
CA THR A 26 -19.41 -0.47 -13.19
C THR A 26 -18.53 -1.73 -13.22
N TRP A 27 -17.21 -1.59 -12.98
CA TRP A 27 -16.32 -2.74 -12.83
C TRP A 27 -16.78 -3.68 -11.70
N PHE A 28 -17.29 -3.10 -10.60
CA PHE A 28 -17.79 -3.83 -9.44
C PHE A 28 -19.05 -4.65 -9.80
N GLU A 29 -20.03 -4.03 -10.49
CA GLU A 29 -21.23 -4.73 -10.95
C GLU A 29 -20.91 -5.88 -11.89
N ARG A 30 -19.96 -5.70 -12.82
CA ARG A 30 -19.54 -6.76 -13.77
C ARG A 30 -18.92 -7.95 -13.05
N LEU A 31 -18.09 -7.71 -12.06
CA LEU A 31 -17.44 -8.79 -11.30
C LEU A 31 -18.41 -9.49 -10.37
N PHE A 32 -19.14 -8.72 -9.57
CA PHE A 32 -19.86 -9.25 -8.42
C PHE A 32 -21.37 -9.40 -8.62
N GLY A 33 -21.91 -8.90 -9.75
CA GLY A 33 -23.30 -9.10 -10.15
C GLY A 33 -24.31 -8.20 -9.42
N PHE A 34 -23.84 -7.16 -8.73
CA PHE A 34 -24.69 -6.17 -8.06
C PHE A 34 -23.95 -4.84 -7.93
N ARG A 35 -24.71 -3.76 -7.77
CA ARG A 35 -24.16 -2.42 -7.55
C ARG A 35 -23.70 -2.27 -6.11
N GLU A 36 -22.49 -1.76 -5.90
CA GLU A 36 -22.02 -1.32 -4.58
C GLU A 36 -22.93 -0.20 -4.05
N GLY A 37 -23.39 -0.33 -2.82
CA GLY A 37 -24.33 0.58 -2.19
C GLY A 37 -24.02 0.78 -0.71
N GLU A 38 -25.06 0.80 0.13
CA GLU A 38 -24.87 0.89 1.57
C GLU A 38 -23.92 -0.23 2.05
N TRP A 39 -23.01 0.13 2.95
CA TRP A 39 -21.87 -0.72 3.30
C TRP A 39 -22.29 -2.09 3.86
N SER A 40 -23.26 -2.12 4.80
CA SER A 40 -23.70 -3.38 5.42
C SER A 40 -24.45 -4.26 4.43
N ALA A 41 -25.24 -3.63 3.54
CA ALA A 41 -25.94 -4.33 2.47
C ALA A 41 -24.98 -4.90 1.43
N THR A 42 -23.89 -4.17 1.13
CA THR A 42 -22.81 -4.63 0.25
C THR A 42 -22.04 -5.78 0.90
N GLN A 43 -21.62 -5.64 2.16
CA GLN A 43 -20.94 -6.69 2.92
C GLN A 43 -21.74 -8.00 2.95
N ALA A 44 -23.05 -7.93 3.19
CA ALA A 44 -23.94 -9.09 3.29
C ALA A 44 -24.06 -9.88 1.97
N ARG A 45 -23.61 -9.33 0.84
CA ARG A 45 -23.60 -10.02 -0.46
C ARG A 45 -22.31 -10.80 -0.73
N PHE A 46 -21.40 -10.85 0.24
CA PHE A 46 -20.16 -11.61 0.14
C PHE A 46 -20.05 -12.66 1.24
N ALA A 47 -19.44 -13.79 0.89
CA ALA A 47 -18.96 -14.78 1.85
C ALA A 47 -17.47 -15.03 1.61
N LEU A 48 -16.70 -15.24 2.69
CA LEU A 48 -15.31 -15.64 2.62
C LEU A 48 -15.18 -17.07 3.14
N GLU A 49 -14.80 -17.99 2.24
CA GLU A 49 -14.60 -19.40 2.53
C GLU A 49 -13.09 -19.70 2.43
N GLY A 50 -12.41 -19.69 3.56
CA GLY A 50 -10.95 -19.78 3.62
C GLY A 50 -10.30 -18.60 2.90
N THR A 51 -9.69 -18.85 1.74
CA THR A 51 -9.06 -17.83 0.88
C THR A 51 -9.88 -17.49 -0.37
N THR A 52 -11.13 -17.95 -0.44
CA THR A 52 -12.01 -17.74 -1.59
C THR A 52 -13.14 -16.78 -1.23
N LEU A 53 -13.23 -15.68 -1.98
CA LEU A 53 -14.36 -14.76 -1.94
C LEU A 53 -15.49 -15.30 -2.83
N LEU A 54 -16.69 -15.44 -2.28
CA LEU A 54 -17.89 -15.78 -3.01
C LEU A 54 -18.79 -14.54 -3.10
N SER A 55 -19.20 -14.17 -4.32
CA SER A 55 -20.31 -13.23 -4.50
C SER A 55 -21.63 -14.00 -4.47
N LEU A 56 -22.47 -13.70 -3.48
CA LEU A 56 -23.79 -14.34 -3.31
C LEU A 56 -24.81 -13.88 -4.35
N ALA A 57 -24.52 -12.79 -5.07
CA ALA A 57 -25.44 -12.25 -6.07
C ALA A 57 -25.38 -13.02 -7.40
N ASN A 58 -24.21 -13.46 -7.82
CA ASN A 58 -24.01 -14.16 -9.11
C ASN A 58 -23.32 -15.52 -8.97
N GLY A 59 -22.97 -15.95 -7.75
CA GLY A 59 -22.32 -17.23 -7.48
C GLY A 59 -20.85 -17.32 -7.89
N ARG A 60 -20.25 -16.24 -8.40
CA ARG A 60 -18.83 -16.24 -8.83
C ARG A 60 -17.89 -16.34 -7.63
N ARG A 61 -16.82 -17.07 -7.83
CA ARG A 61 -15.76 -17.32 -6.83
C ARG A 61 -14.47 -16.70 -7.29
N PHE A 62 -13.75 -16.06 -6.35
CA PHE A 62 -12.51 -15.35 -6.63
C PHE A 62 -11.46 -15.76 -5.60
N ALA A 63 -10.21 -15.94 -6.03
CA ALA A 63 -9.10 -16.15 -5.12
C ALA A 63 -8.80 -14.82 -4.39
N ALA A 64 -9.27 -14.68 -3.17
CA ALA A 64 -8.99 -13.49 -2.35
C ALA A 64 -7.63 -13.57 -1.65
N GLY A 65 -7.07 -14.77 -1.53
CA GLY A 65 -5.83 -14.96 -0.77
C GLY A 65 -6.03 -14.74 0.73
N ARG A 66 -4.93 -14.54 1.45
CA ARG A 66 -4.93 -14.30 2.89
C ARG A 66 -4.41 -12.90 3.19
N PHE A 67 -5.17 -12.13 3.96
CA PHE A 67 -4.71 -10.83 4.47
C PHE A 67 -4.18 -10.96 5.89
N THR A 68 -2.97 -10.45 6.13
CA THR A 68 -2.31 -10.40 7.45
C THR A 68 -1.63 -9.05 7.64
N GLN A 69 -1.22 -8.75 8.87
CA GLN A 69 -0.58 -7.48 9.21
C GLN A 69 0.71 -7.73 10.02
N PRO A 70 1.73 -8.37 9.43
CA PRO A 70 2.99 -8.62 10.13
C PRO A 70 3.73 -7.32 10.39
N CYS A 71 4.39 -7.21 11.55
CA CYS A 71 5.34 -6.14 11.81
C CYS A 71 6.74 -6.55 11.34
N LEU A 72 7.62 -5.56 11.17
CA LEU A 72 8.97 -5.83 10.67
C LEU A 72 9.77 -6.76 11.59
N SER A 73 9.61 -6.65 12.92
CA SER A 73 10.29 -7.55 13.85
C SER A 73 9.86 -9.02 13.69
N GLU A 74 8.56 -9.28 13.46
CA GLU A 74 8.04 -10.61 13.17
C GLU A 74 8.63 -11.17 11.86
N LEU A 75 8.70 -10.35 10.82
CA LEU A 75 9.27 -10.73 9.52
C LEU A 75 10.79 -11.00 9.63
N ARG A 76 11.52 -10.18 10.38
CA ARG A 76 12.96 -10.41 10.65
C ARG A 76 13.20 -11.73 11.36
N ALA A 77 12.44 -12.01 12.42
CA ALA A 77 12.54 -13.27 13.15
C ALA A 77 12.24 -14.49 12.28
N ALA A 78 11.20 -14.41 11.42
CA ALA A 78 10.87 -15.49 10.50
C ALA A 78 11.94 -15.69 9.42
N CYS A 79 12.52 -14.61 8.87
CA CYS A 79 13.57 -14.68 7.86
C CYS A 79 14.91 -15.21 8.42
N ALA A 80 15.18 -15.11 9.72
CA ALA A 80 16.42 -15.57 10.31
C ALA A 80 16.68 -17.08 10.13
N GLN A 81 15.66 -17.85 9.77
CA GLN A 81 15.75 -19.29 9.51
C GLN A 81 15.89 -19.63 8.02
N LEU A 82 15.87 -18.62 7.12
CA LEU A 82 15.99 -18.85 5.69
C LEU A 82 17.45 -19.18 5.32
N PRO A 83 17.66 -20.05 4.34
CA PRO A 83 19.01 -20.26 3.81
C PRO A 83 19.50 -18.98 3.12
N PRO A 84 20.81 -18.70 3.17
CA PRO A 84 21.37 -17.57 2.44
C PRO A 84 21.15 -17.72 0.94
N GLY A 85 20.87 -16.61 0.28
CA GLY A 85 20.65 -16.49 -1.14
C GLY A 85 21.39 -15.30 -1.72
N ARG A 86 20.91 -14.78 -2.83
CA ARG A 86 21.47 -13.59 -3.48
C ARG A 86 20.33 -12.67 -3.92
N LEU A 87 20.33 -11.45 -3.43
CA LEU A 87 19.45 -10.40 -3.92
C LEU A 87 20.02 -9.77 -5.18
N ARG A 88 19.20 -9.68 -6.23
CA ARG A 88 19.46 -8.90 -7.44
C ARG A 88 18.52 -7.70 -7.46
N CYS A 89 19.02 -6.56 -7.93
CA CYS A 89 18.22 -5.34 -8.06
C CYS A 89 18.45 -4.70 -9.43
N ARG A 90 17.35 -4.26 -10.06
CA ARG A 90 17.39 -3.46 -11.29
C ARG A 90 16.28 -2.42 -11.31
N HIS A 91 16.46 -1.38 -12.12
CA HIS A 91 15.45 -0.36 -12.37
C HIS A 91 14.66 -0.71 -13.64
N GLU A 92 13.34 -0.56 -13.59
CA GLU A 92 12.49 -0.80 -14.76
C GLU A 92 11.48 0.34 -14.96
N VAL A 93 11.30 0.74 -16.22
CA VAL A 93 10.24 1.68 -16.59
C VAL A 93 8.94 0.93 -16.76
N VAL A 94 7.90 1.38 -16.06
CA VAL A 94 6.58 0.76 -16.08
C VAL A 94 5.51 1.75 -16.57
N GLY A 95 4.50 1.24 -17.26
CA GLY A 95 3.31 1.99 -17.64
C GLY A 95 2.20 1.84 -16.59
N ASP A 96 1.20 1.01 -16.88
CA ASP A 96 0.12 0.72 -15.94
C ASP A 96 0.49 -0.49 -15.05
N VAL A 97 0.62 -0.27 -13.74
CA VAL A 97 0.93 -1.34 -12.79
C VAL A 97 -0.18 -2.39 -12.71
N LEU A 98 -1.43 -2.04 -13.04
CA LEU A 98 -2.51 -3.01 -13.13
C LEU A 98 -2.19 -4.07 -14.20
N GLU A 99 -1.75 -3.63 -15.39
CA GLU A 99 -1.37 -4.55 -16.47
C GLU A 99 -0.14 -5.37 -16.11
N LEU A 100 0.80 -4.80 -15.33
CA LEU A 100 1.98 -5.49 -14.85
C LEU A 100 1.62 -6.73 -14.01
N HIS A 101 0.55 -6.67 -13.20
CA HIS A 101 0.03 -7.82 -12.46
C HIS A 101 -0.43 -8.95 -13.39
N GLY A 102 -0.93 -8.59 -14.58
CA GLY A 102 -1.46 -9.52 -15.57
C GLY A 102 -0.40 -10.25 -16.43
N LEU A 103 0.85 -9.81 -16.42
CA LEU A 103 1.91 -10.47 -17.19
C LEU A 103 2.24 -11.84 -16.63
N ALA A 104 2.38 -12.83 -17.50
CA ALA A 104 2.60 -14.23 -17.09
C ALA A 104 3.89 -14.41 -16.27
N GLU A 105 4.94 -13.66 -16.60
CA GLU A 105 6.23 -13.65 -15.91
C GLU A 105 6.14 -13.14 -14.46
N ASN A 106 5.06 -12.44 -14.10
CA ASN A 106 4.81 -11.95 -12.75
C ASN A 106 3.90 -12.87 -11.93
N ALA A 107 3.63 -14.08 -12.41
CA ALA A 107 2.96 -15.08 -11.59
C ALA A 107 3.76 -15.35 -10.31
N GLY A 108 3.11 -15.26 -9.15
CA GLY A 108 3.75 -15.38 -7.83
C GLY A 108 4.63 -14.20 -7.42
N ALA A 109 4.68 -13.10 -8.17
CA ALA A 109 5.44 -11.92 -7.79
C ALA A 109 4.82 -11.21 -6.58
N MET A 110 5.69 -10.51 -5.81
CA MET A 110 5.29 -9.57 -4.77
C MET A 110 5.24 -8.15 -5.33
N PHE A 111 4.10 -7.49 -5.18
CA PHE A 111 3.94 -6.08 -5.54
C PHE A 111 3.85 -5.22 -4.29
N GLN A 112 4.76 -4.27 -4.12
CA GLN A 112 4.60 -3.24 -3.11
C GLN A 112 3.54 -2.25 -3.57
N VAL A 113 2.58 -1.96 -2.70
CA VAL A 113 1.45 -1.06 -2.97
C VAL A 113 1.60 0.20 -2.12
N ALA A 114 1.63 1.36 -2.78
CA ALA A 114 1.58 2.65 -2.10
C ALA A 114 0.16 2.87 -1.59
N SER A 115 -0.03 2.70 -0.29
CA SER A 115 -1.32 2.66 0.38
C SER A 115 -1.36 3.60 1.59
N GLN A 116 -2.54 3.88 2.11
CA GLN A 116 -2.69 4.48 3.43
C GLN A 116 -2.45 3.43 4.53
N SER A 117 -2.30 3.86 5.80
CA SER A 117 -2.04 2.94 6.92
C SER A 117 -3.18 1.97 7.20
N ASN A 118 -4.38 2.23 6.68
CA ASN A 118 -5.52 1.31 6.73
C ASN A 118 -5.56 0.27 5.60
N CYS A 119 -4.55 0.24 4.72
CA CYS A 119 -4.47 -0.66 3.56
C CYS A 119 -5.64 -0.50 2.58
N LEU A 120 -6.21 0.71 2.49
CA LEU A 120 -7.24 1.12 1.53
C LEU A 120 -6.71 2.28 0.69
N GLU A 121 -7.39 2.56 -0.45
CA GLU A 121 -6.91 3.52 -1.43
C GLU A 121 -7.90 4.68 -1.59
N PHE A 122 -7.96 5.54 -0.58
CA PHE A 122 -8.89 6.66 -0.56
C PHE A 122 -8.28 7.92 -1.20
N PRO A 123 -9.07 8.72 -1.93
CA PRO A 123 -8.59 9.94 -2.58
C PRO A 123 -8.27 11.08 -1.60
N GLY A 124 -8.64 10.94 -0.32
CA GLY A 124 -8.38 11.94 0.69
C GLY A 124 -8.84 11.52 2.09
N PRO A 125 -8.42 12.26 3.14
CA PRO A 125 -8.66 11.88 4.54
C PRO A 125 -10.12 12.01 5.00
N SER A 126 -11.00 12.57 4.18
CA SER A 126 -12.44 12.65 4.45
C SER A 126 -13.20 11.41 3.98
N THR A 127 -12.59 10.61 3.08
CA THR A 127 -13.19 9.37 2.57
C THR A 127 -13.07 8.27 3.63
N VAL A 128 -14.11 7.46 3.75
CA VAL A 128 -14.21 6.40 4.76
C VAL A 128 -14.54 5.05 4.11
N PRO A 129 -14.31 3.92 4.79
CA PRO A 129 -14.63 2.60 4.24
C PRO A 129 -16.07 2.45 3.77
N GLU A 130 -17.01 3.17 4.39
CA GLU A 130 -18.42 3.19 4.04
C GLU A 130 -18.73 3.83 2.68
N ASP A 131 -17.81 4.64 2.15
CA ASP A 131 -17.94 5.23 0.80
C ASP A 131 -17.69 4.19 -0.32
N GLY A 132 -17.21 3.01 0.04
CA GLY A 132 -17.00 1.88 -0.86
C GLY A 132 -15.70 1.96 -1.68
N ILE A 133 -15.54 0.98 -2.57
CA ILE A 133 -14.31 0.78 -3.38
C ILE A 133 -14.52 0.97 -4.88
N THR A 134 -15.76 1.12 -5.36
CA THR A 134 -16.04 1.34 -6.79
C THR A 134 -15.29 2.56 -7.33
N GLY A 135 -15.10 3.59 -6.49
CA GLY A 135 -14.41 4.83 -6.81
C GLY A 135 -12.93 4.68 -7.19
N TYR A 136 -12.28 3.58 -6.84
CA TYR A 136 -10.88 3.31 -7.20
C TYR A 136 -10.62 3.36 -8.72
N ALA A 137 -11.65 3.09 -9.52
CA ALA A 137 -11.59 3.19 -10.98
C ALA A 137 -11.28 4.60 -11.51
N PHE A 138 -11.56 5.63 -10.73
CA PHE A 138 -11.38 7.03 -11.10
C PHE A 138 -10.07 7.63 -10.60
N ASP A 139 -9.28 6.86 -9.84
CA ASP A 139 -7.95 7.22 -9.39
C ASP A 139 -6.90 6.46 -10.20
N ALA A 140 -6.03 7.20 -10.90
CA ALA A 140 -5.00 6.64 -11.76
C ALA A 140 -3.66 6.42 -11.03
N THR A 141 -3.62 6.61 -9.71
CA THR A 141 -2.41 6.39 -8.92
C THR A 141 -2.12 4.89 -8.70
N GLN A 142 -0.92 4.59 -8.23
CA GLN A 142 -0.40 3.23 -8.16
C GLN A 142 -1.22 2.32 -7.21
N GLY A 143 -1.61 2.83 -6.03
CA GLY A 143 -2.34 2.05 -5.03
C GLY A 143 -3.69 1.54 -5.54
N PRO A 144 -4.61 2.43 -6.00
CA PRO A 144 -5.88 2.03 -6.60
C PRO A 144 -5.71 1.08 -7.80
N ALA A 145 -4.70 1.29 -8.65
CA ALA A 145 -4.43 0.40 -9.78
C ALA A 145 -4.05 -1.02 -9.32
N CYS A 146 -3.19 -1.15 -8.30
CA CYS A 146 -2.85 -2.45 -7.69
C CYS A 146 -4.07 -3.09 -7.02
N SER A 147 -4.87 -2.32 -6.30
CA SER A 147 -6.08 -2.79 -5.62
C SER A 147 -7.14 -3.30 -6.62
N LEU A 148 -7.29 -2.65 -7.77
CA LEU A 148 -8.15 -3.11 -8.86
C LEU A 148 -7.60 -4.36 -9.54
N ALA A 149 -6.27 -4.46 -9.74
CA ALA A 149 -5.65 -5.65 -10.31
C ALA A 149 -6.01 -6.92 -9.53
N ALA A 150 -6.26 -6.80 -8.22
CA ALA A 150 -6.59 -7.89 -7.31
C ALA A 150 -7.88 -7.58 -6.51
N ALA A 151 -8.98 -7.34 -7.23
CA ALA A 151 -10.23 -6.81 -6.68
C ALA A 151 -10.83 -7.64 -5.53
N ALA A 152 -10.67 -8.96 -5.55
CA ALA A 152 -11.16 -9.82 -4.47
C ALA A 152 -10.47 -9.52 -3.12
N GLY A 153 -9.15 -9.29 -3.13
CA GLY A 153 -8.41 -8.85 -1.95
C GLY A 153 -8.87 -7.48 -1.44
N THR A 154 -9.22 -6.57 -2.35
CA THR A 154 -9.76 -5.25 -2.01
C THR A 154 -11.11 -5.36 -1.32
N VAL A 155 -12.01 -6.22 -1.79
CA VAL A 155 -13.30 -6.52 -1.11
C VAL A 155 -13.02 -7.05 0.30
N VAL A 156 -12.08 -8.00 0.45
CA VAL A 156 -11.74 -8.55 1.78
C VAL A 156 -11.22 -7.46 2.72
N ARG A 157 -10.30 -6.61 2.29
CA ARG A 157 -9.75 -5.54 3.12
C ARG A 157 -10.80 -4.53 3.56
N ASN A 158 -11.73 -4.14 2.67
CA ASN A 158 -12.77 -3.18 3.03
C ASN A 158 -13.91 -3.80 3.84
N TYR A 159 -14.43 -4.95 3.40
CA TYR A 159 -15.69 -5.48 3.88
C TYR A 159 -15.56 -6.67 4.83
N LEU A 160 -14.47 -7.46 4.78
CA LEU A 160 -14.45 -8.77 5.42
C LEU A 160 -13.24 -9.02 6.32
N VAL A 161 -12.24 -8.11 6.37
CA VAL A 161 -11.09 -8.25 7.27
C VAL A 161 -11.56 -8.39 8.72
N ASP A 162 -10.98 -9.33 9.46
CA ASP A 162 -11.26 -9.47 10.89
C ASP A 162 -10.48 -8.43 11.68
N LEU A 163 -11.21 -7.61 12.43
CA LEU A 163 -10.68 -6.61 13.32
C LEU A 163 -11.22 -6.84 14.73
N ARG A 164 -10.50 -7.65 15.53
CA ARG A 164 -10.83 -7.95 16.93
C ARG A 164 -12.26 -8.48 17.10
N GLY A 165 -12.65 -9.45 16.27
CA GLY A 165 -13.97 -10.09 16.32
C GLY A 165 -15.09 -9.35 15.60
N SER A 166 -14.77 -8.29 14.88
CA SER A 166 -15.69 -7.59 14.00
C SER A 166 -15.20 -7.64 12.55
N ARG A 167 -16.08 -7.83 11.60
CA ARG A 167 -15.73 -7.94 10.18
C ARG A 167 -15.82 -6.60 9.46
N GLY A 168 -14.79 -6.33 8.66
CA GLY A 168 -14.68 -5.19 7.76
C GLY A 168 -14.28 -3.88 8.46
N GLN A 169 -13.78 -2.95 7.67
CA GLN A 169 -13.37 -1.64 8.11
C GLN A 169 -14.55 -0.66 8.09
N ARG A 170 -14.58 0.22 9.07
CA ARG A 170 -15.54 1.32 9.18
C ARG A 170 -14.84 2.57 9.67
N ARG A 171 -15.49 3.72 9.60
CA ARG A 171 -14.94 5.01 10.05
C ARG A 171 -14.32 4.95 11.45
N ASP A 172 -14.93 4.25 12.38
CA ASP A 172 -14.53 4.11 13.78
C ASP A 172 -13.61 2.92 14.07
N ARG A 173 -13.37 2.07 13.06
CA ARG A 173 -12.58 0.86 13.20
C ARG A 173 -11.89 0.50 11.91
N GLN A 174 -10.62 0.77 11.86
CA GLN A 174 -9.79 0.50 10.67
C GLN A 174 -8.54 -0.27 11.05
N VAL A 175 -7.93 -0.91 10.05
CA VAL A 175 -6.53 -1.32 10.12
C VAL A 175 -5.68 -0.08 10.36
N ASP A 176 -4.66 -0.21 11.18
CA ASP A 176 -3.64 0.83 11.36
C ASP A 176 -2.26 0.19 11.47
N THR A 177 -1.49 0.29 10.39
CA THR A 177 -0.13 -0.27 10.31
C THR A 177 0.89 0.50 11.16
N LEU A 178 0.53 1.69 11.65
CA LEU A 178 1.37 2.52 12.52
C LEU A 178 0.99 2.43 14.01
N ALA A 179 -0.08 1.70 14.37
CA ALA A 179 -0.56 1.62 15.74
C ALA A 179 0.53 1.13 16.72
N GLY A 180 1.26 0.07 16.38
CA GLY A 180 2.35 -0.45 17.21
C GLY A 180 3.49 0.54 17.41
N LEU A 181 3.83 1.32 16.36
CA LEU A 181 4.81 2.40 16.47
C LEU A 181 4.30 3.52 17.39
N SER A 182 3.03 3.91 17.24
CA SER A 182 2.40 4.94 18.09
C SER A 182 2.40 4.51 19.56
N GLU A 183 2.03 3.26 19.85
CA GLU A 183 2.05 2.68 21.20
C GLU A 183 3.46 2.69 21.80
N LEU A 184 4.47 2.24 21.05
CA LEU A 184 5.86 2.21 21.50
C LEU A 184 6.40 3.62 21.82
N LEU A 185 5.96 4.64 21.09
CA LEU A 185 6.30 6.03 21.32
C LEU A 185 5.52 6.65 22.49
N GLY A 186 4.59 5.95 23.13
CA GLY A 186 3.78 6.40 24.26
C GLY A 186 2.46 7.06 23.86
N GLY A 187 2.09 7.02 22.59
CA GLY A 187 0.84 7.61 22.06
C GLY A 187 0.83 9.12 21.95
N GLY A 188 -0.13 9.67 21.23
CA GLY A 188 -0.43 11.11 21.18
C GLY A 188 0.61 12.01 20.52
N LEU A 189 1.63 11.46 19.86
CA LEU A 189 2.65 12.22 19.11
C LEU A 189 2.26 12.47 17.65
N PHE A 190 1.37 11.67 17.13
CA PHE A 190 0.67 11.85 15.86
C PHE A 190 -0.68 11.12 15.92
N GLU A 191 -1.57 11.49 15.03
CA GLU A 191 -2.89 10.86 14.85
C GLU A 191 -2.96 10.21 13.46
N VAL A 192 -3.59 9.03 13.38
CA VAL A 192 -3.97 8.42 12.12
C VAL A 192 -5.48 8.55 11.95
N ARG A 193 -5.91 9.17 10.84
CA ARG A 193 -7.32 9.36 10.49
C ARG A 193 -7.55 8.91 9.06
N ASN A 194 -8.42 7.93 8.87
CA ASN A 194 -8.69 7.30 7.57
C ASN A 194 -7.41 6.91 6.81
N GLY A 195 -6.42 6.41 7.56
CA GLY A 195 -5.13 5.99 7.02
C GLY A 195 -4.12 7.13 6.78
N TYR A 196 -4.48 8.38 7.00
CA TYR A 196 -3.62 9.56 6.85
C TYR A 196 -3.05 9.99 8.20
N THR A 197 -1.80 10.45 8.21
CA THR A 197 -1.06 10.86 9.41
C THR A 197 -1.16 12.36 9.63
N PHE A 198 -1.52 12.78 10.85
CA PHE A 198 -1.63 14.17 11.26
C PHE A 198 -0.86 14.42 12.55
N ALA A 199 -0.32 15.62 12.71
CA ALA A 199 0.27 16.09 13.94
C ALA A 199 0.25 17.62 14.00
N SER A 200 0.17 18.20 15.20
CA SER A 200 0.42 19.62 15.41
C SER A 200 1.93 19.92 15.37
N GLY A 201 2.29 21.20 15.28
CA GLY A 201 3.70 21.62 15.34
C GLY A 201 4.39 21.16 16.62
N GLU A 202 3.73 21.28 17.78
CA GLU A 202 4.26 20.82 19.06
C GLU A 202 4.44 19.29 19.09
N GLN A 203 3.48 18.56 18.54
CA GLN A 203 3.59 17.09 18.43
C GLN A 203 4.79 16.68 17.57
N LEU A 204 5.05 17.37 16.45
CA LEU A 204 6.22 17.10 15.60
C LEU A 204 7.55 17.35 16.33
N ASP A 205 7.66 18.39 17.14
CA ASP A 205 8.86 18.67 17.94
C ASP A 205 9.10 17.59 19.00
N ARG A 206 8.03 17.18 19.68
CA ARG A 206 8.07 16.08 20.65
C ARG A 206 8.39 14.76 19.99
N LEU A 207 7.80 14.47 18.83
CA LEU A 207 8.03 13.26 18.03
C LEU A 207 9.50 13.17 17.59
N ALA A 208 10.05 14.24 17.00
CA ALA A 208 11.45 14.29 16.62
C ALA A 208 12.40 14.08 17.80
N SER A 209 12.07 14.63 18.98
CA SER A 209 12.83 14.44 20.21
C SER A 209 12.74 13.02 20.73
N ARG A 210 11.57 12.39 20.65
CA ARG A 210 11.35 11.00 21.08
C ARG A 210 12.08 10.02 20.17
N LEU A 211 11.97 10.18 18.86
CA LEU A 211 12.64 9.31 17.87
C LEU A 211 14.17 9.33 18.01
N ARG A 212 14.77 10.45 18.44
CA ARG A 212 16.22 10.52 18.71
C ARG A 212 16.67 9.78 19.97
N ARG A 213 15.77 9.52 20.92
CA ARG A 213 16.09 8.89 22.23
C ARG A 213 15.84 7.39 22.23
N GLU A 214 14.95 6.92 21.39
CA GLU A 214 14.60 5.52 21.30
C GLU A 214 15.57 4.75 20.40
N GLU A 215 15.69 3.47 20.65
CA GLU A 215 16.44 2.59 19.78
C GLU A 215 15.72 2.44 18.42
N ARG A 216 16.37 2.90 17.35
CA ARG A 216 15.78 2.93 16.01
C ARG A 216 15.30 1.54 15.54
N GLU A 217 16.06 0.49 15.83
CA GLU A 217 15.71 -0.88 15.38
C GLU A 217 14.42 -1.39 16.03
N SER A 218 14.18 -1.04 17.29
CA SER A 218 12.93 -1.33 17.98
C SER A 218 11.75 -0.59 17.35
N LEU A 219 11.94 0.68 17.01
CA LEU A 219 10.92 1.49 16.33
C LEU A 219 10.59 0.96 14.93
N LEU A 220 11.60 0.63 14.13
CA LEU A 220 11.44 0.00 12.82
C LEU A 220 10.65 -1.30 12.96
N GLY A 221 11.02 -2.13 13.95
CA GLY A 221 10.38 -3.41 14.24
C GLY A 221 8.88 -3.33 14.51
N ALA A 222 8.39 -2.21 15.03
CA ALA A 222 6.98 -2.01 15.38
C ALA A 222 6.08 -1.62 14.20
N VAL A 223 6.66 -1.15 13.09
CA VAL A 223 5.89 -0.80 11.87
C VAL A 223 5.36 -2.06 11.20
N ARG A 224 4.09 -2.04 10.82
CA ARG A 224 3.41 -3.13 10.12
C ARG A 224 3.23 -2.82 8.64
N ILE A 225 3.03 -3.88 7.85
CA ILE A 225 2.50 -3.80 6.49
C ILE A 225 1.21 -4.61 6.39
N GLY A 226 0.34 -4.27 5.43
CA GLY A 226 -0.75 -5.15 5.04
C GLY A 226 -0.25 -6.14 3.99
N LEU A 227 -0.24 -7.43 4.29
CA LEU A 227 0.19 -8.47 3.35
C LEU A 227 -1.01 -9.26 2.85
N GLN A 228 -1.31 -9.14 1.55
CA GLN A 228 -2.32 -9.93 0.84
C GLN A 228 -1.61 -11.02 0.03
N SER A 229 -1.50 -12.21 0.60
CA SER A 229 -0.80 -13.34 -0.01
C SER A 229 -1.69 -14.09 -0.98
N GLU A 230 -1.15 -14.54 -2.13
CA GLU A 230 -1.79 -15.42 -3.11
C GLU A 230 -3.15 -14.94 -3.61
N VAL A 231 -3.29 -13.63 -3.80
CA VAL A 231 -4.52 -13.06 -4.35
C VAL A 231 -4.58 -13.26 -5.87
N GLY A 232 -5.76 -13.61 -6.37
CA GLY A 232 -6.00 -13.77 -7.80
C GLY A 232 -5.98 -12.44 -8.54
N VAL A 233 -5.27 -12.40 -9.65
CA VAL A 233 -5.30 -11.25 -10.56
C VAL A 233 -6.65 -11.21 -11.25
N THR A 234 -7.36 -10.11 -11.09
CA THR A 234 -8.73 -9.94 -11.61
C THR A 234 -8.72 -9.43 -13.06
N PHE A 235 -7.87 -8.46 -13.35
CA PHE A 235 -7.79 -7.83 -14.67
C PHE A 235 -6.42 -8.02 -15.30
N ALA A 236 -6.38 -8.55 -16.53
CA ALA A 236 -5.17 -8.61 -17.35
C ALA A 236 -4.74 -7.23 -17.85
N ARG A 237 -5.68 -6.34 -18.05
CA ARG A 237 -5.56 -4.89 -18.31
C ARG A 237 -6.88 -4.22 -17.96
N ARG A 238 -6.91 -2.90 -17.94
CA ARG A 238 -8.10 -2.16 -17.50
C ARG A 238 -9.37 -2.68 -18.19
N TRP A 239 -10.28 -3.18 -17.37
CA TRP A 239 -11.62 -3.71 -17.70
C TRP A 239 -11.63 -4.97 -18.57
N VAL A 240 -10.48 -5.61 -18.75
CA VAL A 240 -10.39 -6.95 -19.38
C VAL A 240 -10.06 -7.94 -18.28
N GLU A 241 -11.02 -8.80 -17.95
CA GLU A 241 -10.80 -9.82 -16.93
C GLU A 241 -9.68 -10.80 -17.33
N MET A 242 -9.00 -11.33 -16.32
CA MET A 242 -7.98 -12.37 -16.51
C MET A 242 -8.66 -13.66 -17.00
N ASP A 243 -8.07 -14.27 -18.00
CA ASP A 243 -8.55 -15.50 -18.62
C ASP A 243 -7.89 -16.79 -18.06
N ARG A 244 -6.94 -16.62 -17.12
CA ARG A 244 -6.22 -17.72 -16.46
C ARG A 244 -6.13 -17.52 -14.95
N ASP A 245 -5.92 -18.60 -14.20
CA ASP A 245 -5.62 -18.53 -12.76
C ASP A 245 -4.18 -18.05 -12.58
N GLN A 246 -4.03 -16.74 -12.37
CA GLN A 246 -2.77 -16.11 -12.00
C GLN A 246 -2.90 -15.49 -10.62
N ARG A 247 -1.92 -15.75 -9.76
CA ARG A 247 -1.87 -15.20 -8.41
C ARG A 247 -0.61 -14.40 -8.20
N VAL A 248 -0.73 -13.39 -7.35
CA VAL A 248 0.36 -12.53 -6.89
C VAL A 248 0.23 -12.30 -5.39
N SER A 249 1.24 -11.73 -4.78
CA SER A 249 1.13 -11.20 -3.42
C SER A 249 1.29 -9.68 -3.45
N GLN A 250 0.62 -8.97 -2.53
CA GLN A 250 0.65 -7.51 -2.45
C GLN A 250 1.02 -7.07 -1.04
N ALA A 251 2.04 -6.23 -0.92
CA ALA A 251 2.46 -5.60 0.33
C ALA A 251 1.95 -4.16 0.38
N PHE A 252 0.87 -3.92 1.12
CA PHE A 252 0.28 -2.59 1.32
C PHE A 252 1.11 -1.83 2.35
N CYS A 253 1.85 -0.84 1.87
CA CYS A 253 2.78 -0.05 2.66
C CYS A 253 2.35 1.40 2.73
N THR A 254 2.34 1.97 3.92
CA THR A 254 2.10 3.40 4.07
C THR A 254 3.40 4.19 3.94
N ALA A 255 3.29 5.44 3.49
CA ALA A 255 4.22 6.51 3.74
C ALA A 255 3.53 7.56 4.63
N VAL A 256 4.29 8.44 5.26
CA VAL A 256 3.70 9.56 6.03
C VAL A 256 3.09 10.57 5.05
N SER A 257 1.87 11.00 5.31
CA SER A 257 1.12 11.94 4.45
C SER A 257 1.54 13.40 4.66
N CYS A 258 2.82 13.71 4.43
CA CYS A 258 3.46 15.00 4.71
C CYS A 258 2.75 16.19 4.07
N ALA A 259 2.27 16.03 2.83
CA ALA A 259 1.61 17.09 2.05
C ALA A 259 0.15 17.38 2.48
N TYR A 260 -0.41 16.60 3.41
CA TYR A 260 -1.79 16.79 3.90
C TYR A 260 -1.88 17.66 5.17
N THR A 261 -0.80 18.36 5.52
CA THR A 261 -0.72 19.26 6.67
C THR A 261 -0.06 20.57 6.25
N ASP A 262 -0.30 21.64 7.03
CA ASP A 262 0.28 22.97 6.78
C ASP A 262 1.74 23.08 7.26
N HIS A 263 2.34 21.99 7.72
CA HIS A 263 3.72 22.00 8.20
C HIS A 263 4.72 21.77 7.06
N PRO A 264 5.91 22.39 7.11
CA PRO A 264 6.99 22.08 6.19
C PRO A 264 7.30 20.57 6.17
N VAL A 265 7.47 20.01 4.99
CA VAL A 265 7.69 18.56 4.77
C VAL A 265 8.86 18.05 5.62
N ASP A 266 9.95 18.83 5.75
CA ASP A 266 11.14 18.46 6.52
C ASP A 266 10.89 18.19 8.00
N ARG A 267 9.81 18.75 8.57
CA ARG A 267 9.46 18.43 9.96
C ARG A 267 8.98 16.99 10.15
N TRP A 268 8.53 16.37 9.07
CA TRP A 268 8.10 14.96 9.05
C TRP A 268 9.27 13.98 8.81
N GLU A 269 10.44 14.46 8.37
CA GLU A 269 11.58 13.61 8.01
C GLU A 269 11.89 12.50 9.02
N PRO A 270 11.94 12.75 10.35
CA PRO A 270 12.28 11.70 11.31
C PRO A 270 11.29 10.54 11.33
N LEU A 271 9.99 10.82 11.18
CA LEU A 271 8.95 9.79 11.10
C LEU A 271 8.88 9.18 9.68
N ALA A 272 8.94 10.01 8.66
CA ALA A 272 8.82 9.58 7.27
C ALA A 272 9.94 8.60 6.88
N THR A 273 11.18 8.92 7.21
CA THR A 273 12.32 8.04 6.93
C THR A 273 12.25 6.73 7.72
N LEU A 274 11.78 6.76 8.96
CA LEU A 274 11.58 5.54 9.76
C LEU A 274 10.50 4.63 9.15
N VAL A 275 9.37 5.19 8.74
CA VAL A 275 8.27 4.43 8.14
C VAL A 275 8.67 3.86 6.79
N LEU A 276 9.36 4.65 5.95
CA LEU A 276 9.86 4.20 4.65
C LEU A 276 10.89 3.06 4.80
N ASP A 277 11.86 3.21 5.70
CA ASP A 277 12.87 2.17 5.97
C ASP A 277 12.21 0.85 6.35
N ALA A 278 11.24 0.89 7.28
CA ALA A 278 10.54 -0.30 7.72
C ALA A 278 9.68 -0.91 6.60
N ALA A 279 8.98 -0.09 5.81
CA ALA A 279 8.09 -0.55 4.75
C ALA A 279 8.84 -1.29 3.62
N TYR A 280 9.97 -0.74 3.17
CA TYR A 280 10.77 -1.39 2.13
C TYR A 280 11.40 -2.69 2.63
N GLU A 281 11.99 -2.71 3.83
CA GLU A 281 12.57 -3.91 4.41
C GLU A 281 11.50 -4.99 4.65
N ALA A 282 10.34 -4.63 5.19
CA ALA A 282 9.23 -5.55 5.42
C ALA A 282 8.72 -6.20 4.13
N THR A 283 8.65 -5.43 3.02
CA THR A 283 8.26 -5.95 1.71
C THR A 283 9.23 -7.04 1.22
N LEU A 284 10.53 -6.79 1.30
CA LEU A 284 11.55 -7.75 0.86
C LEU A 284 11.52 -9.03 1.71
N ARG A 285 11.41 -8.89 3.03
CA ARG A 285 11.32 -10.03 3.94
C ARG A 285 10.05 -10.86 3.74
N ALA A 286 8.91 -10.20 3.54
CA ALA A 286 7.66 -10.89 3.22
C ALA A 286 7.78 -11.67 1.91
N ALA A 287 8.37 -11.10 0.87
CA ALA A 287 8.60 -11.77 -0.41
C ALA A 287 9.52 -13.00 -0.28
N ALA A 288 10.58 -12.91 0.54
CA ALA A 288 11.48 -14.04 0.78
C ALA A 288 10.76 -15.19 1.50
N LEU A 289 9.89 -14.88 2.47
CA LEU A 289 9.08 -15.90 3.16
C LEU A 289 8.04 -16.54 2.23
N GLU A 290 7.40 -15.77 1.36
CA GLU A 290 6.49 -16.31 0.34
C GLU A 290 7.24 -17.25 -0.62
N ARG A 291 8.43 -16.85 -1.09
CA ARG A 291 9.29 -17.69 -1.95
C ARG A 291 9.70 -18.98 -1.24
N ALA A 292 10.21 -18.90 -0.01
CA ALA A 292 10.65 -20.05 0.74
C ALA A 292 9.55 -21.06 1.04
N SER A 293 8.29 -20.59 1.13
CA SER A 293 7.11 -21.44 1.30
C SER A 293 6.53 -21.98 -0.02
N GLY A 294 7.14 -21.68 -1.15
CA GLY A 294 6.68 -22.11 -2.49
C GLY A 294 5.46 -21.35 -3.02
N ARG A 295 5.04 -20.27 -2.36
CA ARG A 295 3.91 -19.41 -2.79
C ARG A 295 4.34 -18.26 -3.69
N GLY A 296 5.59 -17.80 -3.56
CA GLY A 296 6.12 -16.66 -4.31
C GLY A 296 7.21 -17.04 -5.31
N SER A 297 7.36 -16.26 -6.38
CA SER A 297 8.41 -16.42 -7.40
C SER A 297 9.78 -15.89 -6.95
N GLY A 298 9.80 -15.01 -5.94
CA GLY A 298 10.98 -14.23 -5.55
C GLY A 298 11.15 -12.93 -6.33
N THR A 299 10.32 -12.68 -7.35
CA THR A 299 10.26 -11.38 -8.02
C THR A 299 9.54 -10.36 -7.13
N VAL A 300 10.13 -9.19 -6.92
CA VAL A 300 9.58 -8.12 -6.09
C VAL A 300 9.55 -6.83 -6.87
N TRP A 301 8.37 -6.23 -7.00
CA TRP A 301 8.20 -4.91 -7.57
C TRP A 301 8.08 -3.87 -6.47
N LEU A 302 9.09 -3.01 -6.32
CA LEU A 302 9.07 -1.86 -5.42
C LEU A 302 8.56 -0.62 -6.16
N THR A 303 7.77 0.19 -5.46
CA THR A 303 7.32 1.50 -5.95
C THR A 303 7.95 2.63 -5.15
N LEU A 304 7.92 3.86 -5.66
CA LEU A 304 8.41 5.04 -4.94
C LEU A 304 7.34 5.48 -3.94
N LEU A 305 7.35 4.90 -2.74
CA LEU A 305 6.34 5.12 -1.70
C LEU A 305 6.25 6.58 -1.30
N GLY A 306 5.08 7.19 -1.50
CA GLY A 306 4.80 8.55 -1.05
C GLY A 306 5.40 9.67 -1.92
N ASP A 307 6.06 9.38 -3.04
CA ASP A 307 6.59 10.39 -3.98
C ASP A 307 5.50 11.32 -4.55
N GLY A 308 4.30 10.79 -4.73
CA GLY A 308 3.17 11.55 -5.28
C GLY A 308 2.42 12.37 -4.23
N ALA A 309 1.13 12.05 -4.04
CA ALA A 309 0.21 12.83 -3.20
C ALA A 309 0.65 12.99 -1.74
N PHE A 310 1.44 12.07 -1.19
CA PHE A 310 1.89 12.15 0.20
C PHE A 310 3.11 13.06 0.40
N GLY A 311 3.83 13.44 -0.66
CA GLY A 311 4.87 14.45 -0.65
C GLY A 311 6.15 14.06 0.11
N ASN A 312 6.49 12.75 0.16
CA ASN A 312 7.78 12.32 0.69
C ASN A 312 8.91 12.69 -0.29
N ARG A 313 10.05 13.09 0.25
CA ARG A 313 11.20 13.45 -0.60
C ARG A 313 11.80 12.21 -1.27
N LYS A 314 12.19 12.34 -2.51
CA LYS A 314 12.81 11.25 -3.28
C LYS A 314 14.13 10.77 -2.69
N GLU A 315 14.87 11.66 -2.05
CA GLU A 315 16.09 11.34 -1.31
C GLU A 315 15.82 10.36 -0.17
N TRP A 316 14.72 10.56 0.58
CA TRP A 316 14.33 9.66 1.66
C TRP A 316 13.91 8.30 1.13
N ILE A 317 13.16 8.30 0.04
CA ILE A 317 12.69 7.08 -0.63
C ILE A 317 13.88 6.26 -1.15
N ALA A 318 14.80 6.91 -1.87
CA ALA A 318 15.97 6.27 -2.43
C ALA A 318 16.89 5.69 -1.34
N ALA A 319 17.12 6.46 -0.26
CA ALA A 319 17.89 6.01 0.90
C ALA A 319 17.24 4.80 1.58
N ALA A 320 15.90 4.80 1.74
CA ALA A 320 15.16 3.70 2.34
C ALA A 320 15.21 2.43 1.48
N ILE A 321 15.10 2.56 0.14
CA ILE A 321 15.26 1.42 -0.78
C ILE A 321 16.68 0.85 -0.64
N GLN A 322 17.72 1.70 -0.72
CA GLN A 322 19.11 1.23 -0.62
C GLN A 322 19.38 0.54 0.72
N ARG A 323 18.87 1.11 1.83
CA ARG A 323 18.97 0.49 3.16
C ARG A 323 18.31 -0.89 3.21
N ALA A 324 17.10 -1.03 2.65
CA ALA A 324 16.38 -2.29 2.62
C ALA A 324 17.12 -3.35 1.78
N LEU A 325 17.65 -2.98 0.62
CA LEU A 325 18.46 -3.86 -0.22
C LEU A 325 19.69 -4.38 0.55
N SER A 326 20.40 -3.50 1.27
CA SER A 326 21.57 -3.87 2.07
C SER A 326 21.19 -4.77 3.25
N ALA A 327 20.06 -4.49 3.95
CA ALA A 327 19.58 -5.30 5.08
C ALA A 327 19.05 -6.68 4.65
N CYS A 328 18.81 -6.88 3.35
CA CYS A 328 18.23 -8.09 2.77
C CYS A 328 19.15 -8.75 1.72
N GLU A 329 20.43 -8.37 1.63
CA GLU A 329 21.35 -8.80 0.56
C GLU A 329 21.51 -10.32 0.43
N GLU A 330 21.33 -11.03 1.55
CA GLU A 330 21.42 -12.50 1.61
C GLU A 330 20.09 -13.21 1.28
N LEU A 331 19.01 -12.49 0.98
CA LEU A 331 17.73 -13.09 0.58
C LEU A 331 17.71 -13.38 -0.93
N ASP A 332 17.19 -14.56 -1.31
CA ASP A 332 17.10 -14.95 -2.72
C ASP A 332 15.93 -14.26 -3.42
N LEU A 333 16.17 -13.03 -3.93
CA LEU A 333 15.15 -12.18 -4.54
C LEU A 333 15.64 -11.53 -5.84
N ASP A 334 14.68 -11.30 -6.77
CA ASP A 334 14.83 -10.46 -7.97
C ASP A 334 14.01 -9.19 -7.79
N VAL A 335 14.67 -8.13 -7.32
CA VAL A 335 14.04 -6.85 -6.99
C VAL A 335 14.03 -5.93 -8.20
N ARG A 336 12.87 -5.37 -8.50
CA ARG A 336 12.62 -4.43 -9.59
C ARG A 336 12.09 -3.12 -9.03
N VAL A 337 12.86 -2.05 -9.15
CA VAL A 337 12.41 -0.71 -8.78
C VAL A 337 11.63 -0.13 -9.94
N ALA A 338 10.33 0.03 -9.77
CA ALA A 338 9.42 0.51 -10.80
C ALA A 338 9.44 2.04 -10.89
N HIS A 339 9.71 2.55 -12.10
CA HIS A 339 9.67 3.98 -12.42
C HIS A 339 8.52 4.24 -13.39
N PHE A 340 7.62 5.15 -13.03
CA PHE A 340 6.48 5.47 -13.90
C PHE A 340 6.92 6.29 -15.11
N ARG A 341 6.79 5.69 -16.29
CA ARG A 341 7.07 6.26 -17.63
C ARG A 341 8.52 6.63 -17.93
N ALA A 342 9.35 6.95 -16.94
CA ALA A 342 10.75 7.29 -17.14
C ALA A 342 11.57 6.96 -15.90
N LEU A 343 12.84 6.57 -16.09
CA LEU A 343 13.77 6.39 -14.98
C LEU A 343 13.97 7.71 -14.23
N ASP A 344 13.91 7.67 -12.91
CA ASP A 344 14.24 8.80 -12.06
C ASP A 344 15.74 8.85 -11.82
N PRO A 345 16.46 9.92 -12.26
CA PRO A 345 17.91 9.98 -12.17
C PRO A 345 18.44 9.97 -10.73
N LEU A 346 17.70 10.58 -9.79
CA LEU A 346 18.10 10.62 -8.38
C LEU A 346 18.03 9.22 -7.78
N VAL A 347 16.91 8.52 -7.98
CA VAL A 347 16.75 7.15 -7.47
C VAL A 347 17.79 6.22 -8.10
N CYS A 348 18.01 6.29 -9.42
CA CYS A 348 19.01 5.48 -10.12
C CYS A 348 20.46 5.76 -9.64
N SER A 349 20.76 6.97 -9.19
CA SER A 349 22.09 7.31 -8.67
C SER A 349 22.33 6.81 -7.24
N HIS A 350 21.28 6.66 -6.44
CA HIS A 350 21.35 6.24 -5.04
C HIS A 350 21.16 4.73 -4.85
N VAL A 351 20.32 4.12 -5.68
CA VAL A 351 20.01 2.69 -5.59
C VAL A 351 20.84 1.94 -6.62
N ALA A 352 21.85 1.23 -6.12
CA ALA A 352 22.76 0.50 -6.99
C ALA A 352 22.07 -0.70 -7.64
N GLN A 353 22.26 -0.85 -8.96
CA GLN A 353 21.92 -2.09 -9.66
C GLN A 353 22.94 -3.17 -9.34
N THR A 354 22.48 -4.39 -9.13
CA THR A 354 23.38 -5.54 -9.04
C THR A 354 23.92 -5.84 -10.44
N ARG A 355 25.24 -5.88 -10.60
CA ARG A 355 25.85 -6.37 -11.84
C ARG A 355 25.78 -7.90 -11.84
N ASP A 356 25.37 -8.48 -12.96
CA ASP A 356 25.33 -9.92 -13.18
C ASP A 356 26.72 -10.56 -13.03
#